data_60459c390dfa5acfcf185bc62c3d3287
#
_entry.id   60459c390dfa5acfcf185bc62c3d3287
#
_cell.length_a   1.000
_cell.length_b   1.000
_cell.length_c   1.000
_cell.angle_alpha   90.00
_cell.angle_beta   90.00
_cell.angle_gamma   90.00
#
_symmetry.space_group_name_H-M   'P 1'
#
loop_
_entity.id
_entity.type
_entity.pdbx_description
1 polymer ?
#
loop_
_entity_poly.entity_id
_entity_poly.type
_entity_poly.pdbx_seq_one_letter_code
_entity_poly.pdbx_strand_id
1 'polypeptide(L)'
;MPVFFIQDAMKFPDLVHAVKPEPHHEMPQAASAHDTFWDFISLMPESMHMIMWVMSDRAIPRSLRMMEGFGVHTFRFINTNNESHFVKFHWKPKLGTHAVVWDEAQKISGKNSDFHRQDLWEAIDSGAFPEWELGVQIIPEADEHKYDFDLLDPTKLVPEELVPVQLIGKMVLDKNPDNFFAETEQVAFHPGHLVPGIDFTNDPLLQGRLFSYTDTQLSRLGSPNFHEIPINRPINSMHNNQRDGHMRQEINKGRVSYHPNSLGGGCPYQAKIEEGGFHSFNERIDAQKVRERSESFSDHFSQATLFYNSMTKVEQNHIVKALRFELGKVETVAIRNRMLGLLSIVNKTLAEKVAQGLGLKVPKPEKPMNEGVGANPDPKQESVIKKPTIDKSSALTMIDNPNNSKTIATRQIAFLCSAGVDDNSVNEMKKTLEKEGAMVKIIGPHLGVIKSSANKEIEVDQSFLIASSVLFDAVYVPQNKNDFGDSNNEAIDFINESYIHCKPIAIDNPKQSVIPKTKIDFKAKQNADMGIILKYELENKTTS
;
A
#
# COMPACT_ATOMS: atom_id res chain seq x y z
N MET A 1 0.56 -4.12 -2.28
CA MET A 1 1.72 -5.02 -2.45
C MET A 1 1.48 -5.89 -3.67
N PRO A 2 2.48 -6.12 -4.54
CA PRO A 2 2.32 -6.92 -5.77
C PRO A 2 2.44 -8.43 -5.55
N VAL A 3 2.87 -8.85 -4.37
CA VAL A 3 3.11 -10.24 -4.00
C VAL A 3 2.45 -10.57 -2.66
N PHE A 4 2.40 -11.85 -2.30
CA PHE A 4 1.83 -12.31 -1.05
C PHE A 4 2.82 -13.16 -0.24
N PHE A 5 2.47 -13.49 1.01
CA PHE A 5 3.35 -14.24 1.92
C PHE A 5 3.48 -15.72 1.57
N ILE A 6 2.46 -16.29 0.94
CA ILE A 6 2.32 -17.73 0.69
C ILE A 6 2.07 -17.99 -0.79
N GLN A 7 2.51 -19.15 -1.25
CA GLN A 7 2.35 -19.60 -2.63
C GLN A 7 1.08 -20.44 -2.85
N ASP A 8 0.44 -20.88 -1.77
CA ASP A 8 -0.69 -21.79 -1.82
C ASP A 8 -1.71 -21.45 -0.73
N ALA A 9 -2.99 -21.51 -1.05
CA ALA A 9 -4.08 -21.21 -0.13
C ALA A 9 -4.15 -22.18 1.07
N MET A 10 -3.55 -23.36 1.02
CA MET A 10 -3.47 -24.30 2.14
C MET A 10 -2.79 -23.68 3.37
N LYS A 11 -1.90 -22.71 3.16
CA LYS A 11 -1.17 -22.01 4.22
C LYS A 11 -1.90 -20.78 4.77
N PHE A 12 -3.05 -20.41 4.19
CA PHE A 12 -3.74 -19.19 4.60
C PHE A 12 -4.23 -19.22 6.06
N PRO A 13 -4.86 -20.33 6.56
CA PRO A 13 -5.21 -20.40 7.98
C PRO A 13 -4.01 -20.26 8.92
N ASP A 14 -2.90 -20.92 8.61
CA ASP A 14 -1.67 -20.86 9.41
C ASP A 14 -1.08 -19.44 9.43
N LEU A 15 -1.03 -18.76 8.28
CA LEU A 15 -0.59 -17.37 8.18
C LEU A 15 -1.48 -16.45 9.04
N VAL A 16 -2.81 -16.62 8.97
CA VAL A 16 -3.75 -15.82 9.76
C VAL A 16 -3.53 -16.04 11.25
N HIS A 17 -3.36 -17.30 11.69
CA HIS A 17 -3.09 -17.61 13.08
C HIS A 17 -1.74 -17.07 13.56
N ALA A 18 -0.70 -17.17 12.74
CA ALA A 18 0.63 -16.67 13.08
C ALA A 18 0.69 -15.15 13.24
N VAL A 19 -0.10 -14.39 12.47
CA VAL A 19 -0.11 -12.93 12.52
C VAL A 19 -1.00 -12.35 13.60
N LYS A 20 -1.94 -13.14 14.13
CA LYS A 20 -2.80 -12.72 15.24
C LYS A 20 -2.02 -12.46 16.53
N PRO A 21 -2.60 -11.75 17.53
CA PRO A 21 -2.09 -11.75 18.88
C PRO A 21 -1.85 -13.17 19.40
N GLU A 22 -0.84 -13.35 20.22
CA GLU A 22 -0.52 -14.66 20.79
C GLU A 22 -1.68 -15.14 21.69
N PRO A 23 -2.20 -16.36 21.48
CA PRO A 23 -3.50 -16.76 22.02
C PRO A 23 -3.57 -16.89 23.54
N HIS A 24 -2.41 -17.03 24.22
CA HIS A 24 -2.37 -17.21 25.68
C HIS A 24 -2.49 -15.88 26.46
N HIS A 25 -2.28 -14.73 25.82
CA HIS A 25 -2.37 -13.41 26.48
C HIS A 25 -2.93 -12.29 25.59
N GLU A 26 -3.28 -12.56 24.35
CA GLU A 26 -3.88 -11.63 23.37
C GLU A 26 -3.01 -10.38 23.07
N MET A 27 -1.69 -10.51 23.15
CA MET A 27 -0.70 -9.48 22.79
C MET A 27 0.24 -9.97 21.70
N PRO A 28 0.80 -9.07 20.86
CA PRO A 28 0.45 -7.66 20.70
C PRO A 28 -0.81 -7.49 19.85
N GLN A 29 -1.60 -6.48 20.13
CA GLN A 29 -2.74 -6.15 19.30
C GLN A 29 -2.28 -5.49 17.98
N ALA A 30 -2.75 -6.01 16.85
CA ALA A 30 -2.54 -5.45 15.52
C ALA A 30 -1.08 -5.17 15.13
N ALA A 31 -0.12 -5.97 15.60
CA ALA A 31 1.30 -5.86 15.26
C ALA A 31 1.90 -7.21 14.91
N SER A 32 2.89 -7.22 14.00
CA SER A 32 3.65 -8.40 13.58
C SER A 32 4.94 -8.63 14.40
N ALA A 33 5.28 -7.71 15.31
CA ALA A 33 6.51 -7.73 16.09
C ALA A 33 6.39 -8.67 17.30
N HIS A 34 6.25 -9.98 17.06
CA HIS A 34 6.13 -11.02 18.09
C HIS A 34 6.57 -12.39 17.58
N ASP A 35 6.72 -13.35 18.49
CA ASP A 35 7.35 -14.64 18.20
C ASP A 35 6.59 -15.47 17.18
N THR A 36 5.27 -15.63 17.30
CA THR A 36 4.52 -16.54 16.43
C THR A 36 4.56 -16.14 14.97
N PHE A 37 4.49 -14.84 14.66
CA PHE A 37 4.63 -14.38 13.29
C PHE A 37 6.02 -14.68 12.72
N TRP A 38 7.08 -14.29 13.43
CA TRP A 38 8.44 -14.47 12.93
C TRP A 38 8.92 -15.92 12.98
N ASP A 39 8.34 -16.76 13.87
CA ASP A 39 8.57 -18.20 13.83
C ASP A 39 8.06 -18.80 12.52
N PHE A 40 6.79 -18.54 12.21
CA PHE A 40 6.16 -18.96 10.96
C PHE A 40 6.96 -18.49 9.73
N ILE A 41 7.30 -17.19 9.66
CA ILE A 41 8.07 -16.62 8.54
C ILE A 41 9.45 -17.27 8.42
N SER A 42 10.14 -17.48 9.53
CA SER A 42 11.49 -18.05 9.53
C SER A 42 11.57 -19.51 9.07
N LEU A 43 10.45 -20.23 9.14
CA LEU A 43 10.31 -21.61 8.67
C LEU A 43 9.74 -21.70 7.25
N MET A 44 9.29 -20.57 6.70
CA MET A 44 8.68 -20.46 5.37
C MET A 44 9.36 -19.39 4.52
N PRO A 45 10.54 -19.65 3.95
CA PRO A 45 11.28 -18.68 3.15
C PRO A 45 10.53 -18.19 1.89
N GLU A 46 9.44 -18.83 1.46
CA GLU A 46 8.57 -18.33 0.39
C GLU A 46 8.03 -16.93 0.69
N SER A 47 7.96 -16.55 1.96
CA SER A 47 7.52 -15.22 2.40
C SER A 47 8.58 -14.12 2.23
N MET A 48 9.83 -14.44 1.93
CA MET A 48 10.95 -13.48 2.01
C MET A 48 10.77 -12.28 1.08
N HIS A 49 10.22 -12.45 -0.11
CA HIS A 49 9.95 -11.33 -1.00
C HIS A 49 8.91 -10.38 -0.40
N MET A 50 7.79 -10.90 0.10
CA MET A 50 6.78 -10.09 0.78
C MET A 50 7.34 -9.41 2.04
N ILE A 51 8.22 -10.08 2.79
CA ILE A 51 8.88 -9.49 3.95
C ILE A 51 9.71 -8.25 3.56
N MET A 52 10.41 -8.27 2.43
CA MET A 52 11.11 -7.07 1.96
C MET A 52 10.13 -5.91 1.70
N TRP A 53 8.98 -6.19 1.12
CA TRP A 53 7.94 -5.20 0.87
C TRP A 53 7.35 -4.62 2.16
N VAL A 54 6.97 -5.45 3.12
CA VAL A 54 6.35 -4.98 4.38
C VAL A 54 7.33 -4.30 5.33
N MET A 55 8.63 -4.56 5.20
CA MET A 55 9.67 -3.87 5.96
C MET A 55 10.14 -2.56 5.27
N SER A 56 9.65 -2.28 4.08
CA SER A 56 9.99 -1.06 3.33
C SER A 56 9.02 0.09 3.59
N ASP A 57 9.36 1.27 3.09
CA ASP A 57 8.53 2.47 3.13
C ASP A 57 7.17 2.28 2.43
N ARG A 58 7.04 1.28 1.55
CA ARG A 58 5.78 0.89 0.90
C ARG A 58 4.68 0.50 1.89
N ALA A 59 5.03 0.07 3.10
CA ALA A 59 4.08 -0.33 4.14
C ALA A 59 3.52 0.86 4.97
N ILE A 60 4.14 2.04 4.86
CA ILE A 60 3.76 3.25 5.61
C ILE A 60 3.49 4.43 4.67
N PRO A 61 2.47 4.33 3.80
CA PRO A 61 2.18 5.37 2.81
C PRO A 61 1.81 6.69 3.48
N ARG A 62 2.16 7.80 2.81
CA ARG A 62 1.76 9.15 3.25
C ARG A 62 0.23 9.34 3.17
N SER A 63 -0.40 8.73 2.20
CA SER A 63 -1.84 8.79 1.98
C SER A 63 -2.30 7.56 1.21
N LEU A 64 -3.55 7.13 1.40
CA LEU A 64 -4.18 6.11 0.56
C LEU A 64 -4.21 6.51 -0.92
N ARG A 65 -4.25 7.81 -1.21
CA ARG A 65 -4.22 8.39 -2.56
C ARG A 65 -2.86 8.27 -3.27
N MET A 66 -1.83 7.89 -2.52
CA MET A 66 -0.43 7.79 -2.97
C MET A 66 0.09 6.35 -2.89
N MET A 67 -0.81 5.38 -3.00
CA MET A 67 -0.49 3.95 -3.01
C MET A 67 -0.70 3.36 -4.39
N GLU A 68 0.25 2.55 -4.85
CA GLU A 68 0.02 1.66 -5.99
C GLU A 68 -0.89 0.50 -5.61
N GLY A 69 -1.81 0.16 -6.51
CA GLY A 69 -2.56 -1.07 -6.45
C GLY A 69 -2.00 -2.12 -7.41
N PHE A 70 -2.07 -3.38 -7.02
CA PHE A 70 -1.54 -4.49 -7.82
C PHE A 70 -2.54 -5.64 -7.87
N GLY A 71 -2.74 -6.21 -9.06
CA GLY A 71 -3.30 -7.55 -9.18
C GLY A 71 -2.18 -8.54 -8.87
N VAL A 72 -2.22 -9.17 -7.67
CA VAL A 72 -1.19 -10.13 -7.24
C VAL A 72 -1.10 -11.30 -8.21
N HIS A 73 -2.27 -11.82 -8.62
CA HIS A 73 -2.38 -12.99 -9.49
C HIS A 73 -2.20 -12.64 -10.97
N THR A 74 -1.78 -13.64 -11.72
CA THR A 74 -1.84 -13.62 -13.18
C THR A 74 -3.22 -14.13 -13.60
N PHE A 75 -3.91 -13.35 -14.42
CA PHE A 75 -5.16 -13.71 -15.09
C PHE A 75 -4.90 -13.95 -16.57
N ARG A 76 -5.95 -14.29 -17.32
CA ARG A 76 -5.91 -14.44 -18.77
C ARG A 76 -6.81 -13.41 -19.45
N PHE A 77 -6.36 -12.83 -20.53
CA PHE A 77 -7.23 -12.22 -21.54
C PHE A 77 -7.52 -13.25 -22.61
N ILE A 78 -8.79 -13.39 -22.99
CA ILE A 78 -9.24 -14.34 -23.99
C ILE A 78 -10.06 -13.60 -25.04
N ASN A 79 -9.70 -13.79 -26.30
CA ASN A 79 -10.48 -13.27 -27.42
C ASN A 79 -11.52 -14.27 -27.93
N THR A 80 -12.34 -13.85 -28.91
CA THR A 80 -13.40 -14.68 -29.50
C THR A 80 -12.88 -15.91 -30.23
N ASN A 81 -11.59 -15.93 -30.62
CA ASN A 81 -10.95 -17.09 -31.25
C ASN A 81 -10.38 -18.09 -30.24
N ASN A 82 -10.62 -17.88 -28.93
CA ASN A 82 -10.02 -18.65 -27.83
C ASN A 82 -8.48 -18.56 -27.79
N GLU A 83 -7.93 -17.41 -28.23
CA GLU A 83 -6.51 -17.12 -28.04
C GLU A 83 -6.31 -16.42 -26.71
N SER A 84 -5.35 -16.89 -25.92
CA SER A 84 -5.07 -16.43 -24.57
C SER A 84 -3.76 -15.64 -24.47
N HIS A 85 -3.77 -14.65 -23.59
CA HIS A 85 -2.58 -13.96 -23.11
C HIS A 85 -2.64 -13.86 -21.58
N PHE A 86 -1.53 -14.09 -20.91
CA PHE A 86 -1.45 -13.81 -19.49
C PHE A 86 -1.46 -12.31 -19.24
N VAL A 87 -2.09 -11.87 -18.17
CA VAL A 87 -2.19 -10.46 -17.79
C VAL A 87 -1.98 -10.26 -16.31
N LYS A 88 -1.20 -9.21 -15.96
CA LYS A 88 -1.14 -8.64 -14.60
C LYS A 88 -1.65 -7.21 -14.62
N PHE A 89 -2.47 -6.86 -13.62
CA PHE A 89 -3.09 -5.55 -13.49
C PHE A 89 -2.32 -4.66 -12.53
N HIS A 90 -2.22 -3.37 -12.86
CA HIS A 90 -1.57 -2.34 -12.08
C HIS A 90 -2.47 -1.11 -11.93
N TRP A 91 -2.44 -0.48 -10.78
CA TRP A 91 -3.06 0.81 -10.54
C TRP A 91 -1.99 1.81 -10.10
N LYS A 92 -1.63 2.73 -10.99
CA LYS A 92 -0.58 3.73 -10.72
C LYS A 92 -1.21 5.06 -10.30
N PRO A 93 -0.94 5.54 -9.05
CA PRO A 93 -1.55 6.77 -8.57
C PRO A 93 -0.99 7.98 -9.30
N LYS A 94 -1.86 8.89 -9.76
CA LYS A 94 -1.46 10.13 -10.44
C LYS A 94 -0.65 11.07 -9.54
N LEU A 95 -0.86 11.02 -8.23
CA LEU A 95 -0.10 11.78 -7.24
C LEU A 95 1.30 11.18 -6.97
N GLY A 96 1.62 10.03 -7.57
CA GLY A 96 2.84 9.29 -7.28
C GLY A 96 2.78 8.50 -5.97
N THR A 97 3.83 7.72 -5.73
CA THR A 97 4.00 6.89 -4.53
C THR A 97 4.87 7.60 -3.50
N HIS A 98 4.31 7.87 -2.33
CA HIS A 98 5.01 8.57 -1.25
C HIS A 98 4.74 7.91 0.10
N ALA A 99 5.74 7.92 0.96
CA ALA A 99 5.67 7.37 2.32
C ALA A 99 5.98 8.43 3.37
N VAL A 100 5.65 8.12 4.61
CA VAL A 100 6.18 8.78 5.80
C VAL A 100 7.39 8.00 6.32
N VAL A 101 8.14 8.54 7.28
CA VAL A 101 9.14 7.78 8.02
C VAL A 101 8.52 7.10 9.23
N TRP A 102 9.19 6.07 9.80
CA TRP A 102 8.62 5.27 10.88
C TRP A 102 8.21 6.08 12.11
N ASP A 103 9.01 7.06 12.53
CA ASP A 103 8.68 7.95 13.66
C ASP A 103 7.40 8.77 13.38
N GLU A 104 7.20 9.24 12.15
CA GLU A 104 5.95 9.90 11.74
C GLU A 104 4.77 8.94 11.81
N ALA A 105 4.90 7.72 11.29
CA ALA A 105 3.83 6.72 11.29
C ALA A 105 3.34 6.43 12.71
N GLN A 106 4.27 6.27 13.67
CA GLN A 106 3.94 6.05 15.07
C GLN A 106 3.24 7.28 15.70
N LYS A 107 3.73 8.48 15.40
CA LYS A 107 3.11 9.72 15.89
C LYS A 107 1.75 9.99 15.28
N ILE A 108 1.57 9.74 13.98
CA ILE A 108 0.27 9.83 13.31
C ILE A 108 -0.75 8.91 13.98
N SER A 109 -0.39 7.65 14.24
CA SER A 109 -1.27 6.70 14.93
C SER A 109 -1.74 7.20 16.30
N GLY A 110 -0.87 7.90 17.02
CA GLY A 110 -1.21 8.47 18.34
C GLY A 110 -1.95 9.81 18.28
N LYS A 111 -1.72 10.63 17.24
CA LYS A 111 -2.33 11.96 17.11
C LYS A 111 -3.68 11.91 16.38
N ASN A 112 -3.81 11.04 15.39
CA ASN A 112 -5.04 10.86 14.62
C ASN A 112 -5.09 9.43 14.07
N SER A 113 -5.77 8.54 14.76
CA SER A 113 -5.94 7.13 14.35
C SER A 113 -6.71 6.99 13.03
N ASP A 114 -7.48 7.98 12.64
CA ASP A 114 -8.28 8.00 11.41
C ASP A 114 -7.63 8.77 10.26
N PHE A 115 -6.36 9.16 10.40
CA PHE A 115 -5.64 10.04 9.47
C PHE A 115 -5.81 9.65 8.00
N HIS A 116 -5.56 8.40 7.63
CA HIS A 116 -5.68 7.94 6.24
C HIS A 116 -7.12 7.96 5.73
N ARG A 117 -8.08 7.59 6.57
CA ARG A 117 -9.49 7.61 6.23
C ARG A 117 -9.99 9.03 6.04
N GLN A 118 -9.62 9.92 6.95
CA GLN A 118 -9.95 11.34 6.91
C GLN A 118 -9.33 12.02 5.68
N ASP A 119 -8.04 11.78 5.39
CA ASP A 119 -7.35 12.34 4.22
C ASP A 119 -8.05 11.97 2.91
N LEU A 120 -8.46 10.71 2.75
CA LEU A 120 -9.19 10.27 1.56
C LEU A 120 -10.58 10.90 1.47
N TRP A 121 -11.31 10.94 2.58
CA TRP A 121 -12.64 11.54 2.64
C TRP A 121 -12.62 13.02 2.29
N GLU A 122 -11.77 13.80 2.94
CA GLU A 122 -11.64 15.23 2.74
C GLU A 122 -11.18 15.58 1.32
N ALA A 123 -10.30 14.77 0.72
CA ALA A 123 -9.88 14.97 -0.66
C ALA A 123 -11.07 14.86 -1.64
N ILE A 124 -11.92 13.85 -1.47
CA ILE A 124 -13.11 13.66 -2.31
C ILE A 124 -14.14 14.77 -2.05
N ASP A 125 -14.40 15.11 -0.79
CA ASP A 125 -15.37 16.12 -0.39
C ASP A 125 -15.01 17.52 -0.92
N SER A 126 -13.72 17.84 -0.95
CA SER A 126 -13.21 19.11 -1.49
C SER A 126 -13.11 19.16 -3.02
N GLY A 127 -13.43 18.08 -3.74
CA GLY A 127 -13.29 17.98 -5.19
C GLY A 127 -11.86 17.70 -5.68
N ALA A 128 -10.91 17.42 -4.78
CA ALA A 128 -9.55 17.00 -5.12
C ALA A 128 -9.50 15.48 -5.38
N PHE A 129 -10.27 15.04 -6.38
CA PHE A 129 -10.54 13.63 -6.65
C PHE A 129 -9.27 12.82 -6.90
N PRO A 130 -9.02 11.75 -6.12
CA PRO A 130 -7.89 10.86 -6.35
C PRO A 130 -8.06 10.07 -7.64
N GLU A 131 -6.95 9.96 -8.41
CA GLU A 131 -6.95 9.25 -9.69
C GLU A 131 -5.84 8.20 -9.73
N TRP A 132 -6.15 7.05 -10.35
CA TRP A 132 -5.18 6.00 -10.70
C TRP A 132 -5.28 5.66 -12.18
N GLU A 133 -4.15 5.43 -12.80
CA GLU A 133 -4.08 4.85 -14.14
C GLU A 133 -4.11 3.33 -14.05
N LEU A 134 -5.03 2.71 -14.80
CA LEU A 134 -5.07 1.27 -14.97
C LEU A 134 -4.04 0.86 -16.01
N GLY A 135 -3.07 0.05 -15.59
CA GLY A 135 -2.06 -0.53 -16.43
C GLY A 135 -2.15 -2.05 -16.51
N VAL A 136 -1.67 -2.61 -17.59
CA VAL A 136 -1.58 -4.06 -17.81
C VAL A 136 -0.19 -4.44 -18.31
N GLN A 137 0.30 -5.58 -17.83
CA GLN A 137 1.42 -6.31 -18.42
C GLN A 137 0.83 -7.51 -19.16
N ILE A 138 1.01 -7.58 -20.47
CA ILE A 138 0.45 -8.64 -21.33
C ILE A 138 1.58 -9.53 -21.80
N ILE A 139 1.44 -10.84 -21.59
CA ILE A 139 2.44 -11.87 -21.90
C ILE A 139 1.78 -12.91 -22.79
N PRO A 140 2.34 -13.19 -23.99
CA PRO A 140 1.83 -14.24 -24.86
C PRO A 140 1.81 -15.61 -24.16
N GLU A 141 0.81 -16.44 -24.44
CA GLU A 141 0.71 -17.80 -23.91
C GLU A 141 1.99 -18.63 -24.17
N ALA A 142 2.60 -18.47 -25.34
CA ALA A 142 3.83 -19.15 -25.72
C ALA A 142 5.06 -18.76 -24.86
N ASP A 143 5.00 -17.65 -24.14
CA ASP A 143 6.06 -17.15 -23.28
C ASP A 143 5.89 -17.56 -21.81
N GLU A 144 4.96 -18.46 -21.47
CA GLU A 144 4.67 -18.92 -20.10
C GLU A 144 5.94 -19.31 -19.32
N HIS A 145 6.83 -20.07 -19.96
CA HIS A 145 8.06 -20.60 -19.36
C HIS A 145 9.34 -19.85 -19.79
N LYS A 146 9.21 -18.66 -20.33
CA LYS A 146 10.34 -17.86 -20.83
C LYS A 146 11.18 -17.25 -19.73
N TYR A 147 10.58 -16.99 -18.58
CA TYR A 147 11.19 -16.28 -17.47
C TYR A 147 11.87 -17.25 -16.50
N ASP A 148 12.80 -16.74 -15.70
CA ASP A 148 13.48 -17.52 -14.64
C ASP A 148 12.61 -17.72 -13.38
N PHE A 149 11.38 -17.22 -13.40
CA PHE A 149 10.36 -17.39 -12.38
C PHE A 149 9.04 -17.86 -13.01
N ASP A 150 8.20 -18.49 -12.22
CA ASP A 150 6.88 -18.92 -12.63
C ASP A 150 5.88 -17.75 -12.57
N LEU A 151 5.14 -17.52 -13.67
CA LEU A 151 4.13 -16.46 -13.75
C LEU A 151 2.94 -16.68 -12.80
N LEU A 152 2.72 -17.93 -12.39
CA LEU A 152 1.63 -18.32 -11.50
C LEU A 152 2.03 -18.36 -10.02
N ASP A 153 3.30 -18.04 -9.70
CA ASP A 153 3.76 -17.92 -8.33
C ASP A 153 3.34 -16.55 -7.75
N PRO A 154 2.42 -16.50 -6.77
CA PRO A 154 1.93 -15.25 -6.20
C PRO A 154 2.96 -14.51 -5.33
N THR A 155 4.15 -15.08 -5.13
CA THR A 155 5.29 -14.41 -4.49
C THR A 155 6.20 -13.70 -5.50
N LYS A 156 5.86 -13.75 -6.80
CA LYS A 156 6.64 -13.16 -7.89
C LYS A 156 5.90 -12.00 -8.55
N LEU A 157 6.65 -11.01 -8.92
CA LEU A 157 6.22 -9.93 -9.83
C LEU A 157 6.89 -10.07 -11.18
N VAL A 158 6.35 -9.44 -12.19
CA VAL A 158 7.00 -9.29 -13.50
C VAL A 158 7.66 -7.92 -13.55
N PRO A 159 9.00 -7.83 -13.56
CA PRO A 159 9.70 -6.54 -13.67
C PRO A 159 9.28 -5.77 -14.92
N GLU A 160 9.09 -4.45 -14.80
CA GLU A 160 8.68 -3.60 -15.93
C GLU A 160 9.73 -3.56 -17.05
N GLU A 161 10.97 -3.86 -16.74
CA GLU A 161 12.07 -3.99 -17.69
C GLU A 161 11.93 -5.22 -18.61
N LEU A 162 11.24 -6.27 -18.14
CA LEU A 162 10.96 -7.48 -18.94
C LEU A 162 9.67 -7.33 -19.74
N VAL A 163 8.63 -6.81 -19.10
CA VAL A 163 7.32 -6.57 -19.71
C VAL A 163 6.82 -5.20 -19.25
N PRO A 164 6.89 -4.17 -20.08
CA PRO A 164 6.42 -2.84 -19.74
C PRO A 164 4.93 -2.81 -19.40
N VAL A 165 4.56 -1.96 -18.44
CA VAL A 165 3.15 -1.71 -18.11
C VAL A 165 2.54 -0.78 -19.18
N GLN A 166 1.48 -1.25 -19.82
CA GLN A 166 0.70 -0.48 -20.80
C GLN A 166 -0.49 0.16 -20.10
N LEU A 167 -0.61 1.49 -20.16
CA LEU A 167 -1.73 2.22 -19.57
C LEU A 167 -2.94 2.13 -20.50
N ILE A 168 -4.08 1.66 -19.99
CA ILE A 168 -5.30 1.38 -20.78
C ILE A 168 -6.54 2.12 -20.29
N GLY A 169 -6.49 2.75 -19.11
CA GLY A 169 -7.64 3.45 -18.55
C GLY A 169 -7.29 4.19 -17.27
N LYS A 170 -8.31 4.77 -16.64
CA LYS A 170 -8.17 5.42 -15.34
C LYS A 170 -9.36 5.17 -14.43
N MET A 171 -9.11 5.22 -13.13
CA MET A 171 -10.11 5.22 -12.07
C MET A 171 -10.06 6.56 -11.35
N VAL A 172 -11.22 7.13 -11.09
CA VAL A 172 -11.39 8.37 -10.33
C VAL A 172 -12.32 8.10 -9.17
N LEU A 173 -11.95 8.49 -7.96
CA LEU A 173 -12.81 8.45 -6.79
C LEU A 173 -13.45 9.82 -6.62
N ASP A 174 -14.69 9.97 -7.06
CA ASP A 174 -15.39 11.25 -7.18
C ASP A 174 -16.61 11.38 -6.25
N LYS A 175 -16.87 10.37 -5.43
CA LYS A 175 -18.00 10.36 -4.49
C LYS A 175 -17.67 9.65 -3.18
N ASN A 176 -17.96 10.29 -2.05
CA ASN A 176 -17.99 9.65 -0.75
C ASN A 176 -19.31 8.86 -0.55
N PRO A 177 -19.34 7.81 0.28
CA PRO A 177 -20.59 7.15 0.65
C PRO A 177 -21.47 8.07 1.50
N ASP A 178 -22.79 7.95 1.34
CA ASP A 178 -23.76 8.62 2.21
C ASP A 178 -23.99 7.85 3.52
N ASN A 179 -23.80 6.51 3.47
CA ASN A 179 -23.89 5.64 4.63
C ASN A 179 -22.81 4.56 4.55
N PHE A 180 -21.83 4.63 5.43
CA PHE A 180 -20.68 3.73 5.42
C PHE A 180 -21.06 2.26 5.57
N PHE A 181 -22.02 1.93 6.45
CA PHE A 181 -22.48 0.55 6.63
C PHE A 181 -23.09 -0.01 5.36
N ALA A 182 -24.05 0.73 4.77
CA ALA A 182 -24.79 0.28 3.60
C ALA A 182 -23.93 0.20 2.33
N GLU A 183 -23.00 1.13 2.14
CA GLU A 183 -22.28 1.32 0.87
C GLU A 183 -20.82 0.86 0.91
N THR A 184 -20.27 0.56 2.08
CA THR A 184 -18.87 0.13 2.23
C THR A 184 -18.74 -1.15 3.04
N GLU A 185 -19.31 -1.23 4.24
CA GLU A 185 -19.10 -2.38 5.13
C GLU A 185 -19.74 -3.66 4.59
N GLN A 186 -20.89 -3.56 3.91
CA GLN A 186 -21.58 -4.70 3.29
C GLN A 186 -21.02 -5.11 1.92
N VAL A 187 -19.99 -4.45 1.41
CA VAL A 187 -19.38 -4.80 0.11
C VAL A 187 -18.83 -6.22 0.13
N ALA A 188 -19.15 -6.99 -0.90
CA ALA A 188 -18.72 -8.38 -1.09
C ALA A 188 -17.77 -8.49 -2.29
N PHE A 189 -16.50 -8.12 -2.11
CA PHE A 189 -15.48 -8.36 -3.13
C PHE A 189 -15.22 -9.86 -3.31
N HIS A 190 -14.98 -10.27 -4.56
CA HIS A 190 -14.68 -11.65 -4.89
C HIS A 190 -13.80 -11.71 -6.15
N PRO A 191 -12.66 -12.44 -6.15
CA PRO A 191 -11.80 -12.53 -7.34
C PRO A 191 -12.47 -13.26 -8.51
N GLY A 192 -13.54 -14.01 -8.26
CA GLY A 192 -14.36 -14.68 -9.26
C GLY A 192 -15.39 -13.80 -9.98
N HIS A 193 -15.53 -12.53 -9.59
CA HIS A 193 -16.41 -11.57 -10.28
C HIS A 193 -15.71 -11.03 -11.54
N LEU A 194 -15.50 -11.91 -12.52
CA LEU A 194 -14.87 -11.58 -13.79
C LEU A 194 -15.91 -11.11 -14.82
N VAL A 195 -15.43 -10.31 -15.76
CA VAL A 195 -16.19 -9.94 -16.96
C VAL A 195 -15.78 -10.82 -18.15
N PRO A 196 -16.63 -10.94 -19.18
CA PRO A 196 -16.26 -11.66 -20.40
C PRO A 196 -14.92 -11.19 -20.99
N GLY A 197 -14.10 -12.12 -21.45
CA GLY A 197 -12.75 -11.85 -21.95
C GLY A 197 -11.64 -11.90 -20.91
N ILE A 198 -11.97 -12.10 -19.63
CA ILE A 198 -11.01 -12.37 -18.55
C ILE A 198 -11.28 -13.75 -17.96
N ASP A 199 -10.24 -14.55 -17.73
CA ASP A 199 -10.34 -15.86 -17.09
C ASP A 199 -9.22 -16.05 -16.05
N PHE A 200 -9.38 -17.11 -15.28
CA PHE A 200 -8.44 -17.54 -14.25
C PHE A 200 -7.22 -18.23 -14.85
N THR A 201 -6.19 -18.34 -14.03
CA THR A 201 -5.06 -19.24 -14.24
C THR A 201 -5.04 -20.33 -13.15
N ASN A 202 -4.11 -21.26 -13.27
CA ASN A 202 -3.90 -22.32 -12.28
C ASN A 202 -3.03 -21.87 -11.08
N ASP A 203 -2.90 -20.55 -10.83
CA ASP A 203 -2.28 -20.03 -9.61
C ASP A 203 -2.95 -20.65 -8.37
N PRO A 204 -2.22 -21.44 -7.54
CA PRO A 204 -2.83 -22.19 -6.45
C PRO A 204 -3.47 -21.28 -5.37
N LEU A 205 -2.91 -20.10 -5.17
CA LEU A 205 -3.47 -19.14 -4.23
C LEU A 205 -4.74 -18.50 -4.80
N LEU A 206 -4.77 -18.15 -6.09
CA LEU A 206 -5.97 -17.63 -6.76
C LEU A 206 -7.12 -18.64 -6.69
N GLN A 207 -6.85 -19.90 -7.00
CA GLN A 207 -7.85 -20.97 -6.95
C GLN A 207 -8.45 -21.13 -5.56
N GLY A 208 -7.62 -21.08 -4.51
CA GLY A 208 -8.11 -21.12 -3.12
C GLY A 208 -8.91 -19.88 -2.73
N ARG A 209 -8.60 -18.69 -3.30
CA ARG A 209 -9.36 -17.46 -3.06
C ARG A 209 -10.79 -17.53 -3.62
N LEU A 210 -11.03 -18.26 -4.71
CA LEU A 210 -12.38 -18.47 -5.24
C LEU A 210 -13.30 -19.17 -4.22
N PHE A 211 -12.75 -20.09 -3.45
CA PHE A 211 -13.46 -20.73 -2.35
C PHE A 211 -13.55 -19.83 -1.10
N SER A 212 -12.44 -19.30 -0.62
CA SER A 212 -12.37 -18.58 0.66
C SER A 212 -13.18 -17.29 0.68
N TYR A 213 -13.28 -16.56 -0.44
CA TYR A 213 -14.11 -15.36 -0.52
C TYR A 213 -15.61 -15.69 -0.50
N THR A 214 -16.03 -16.78 -1.10
CA THR A 214 -17.43 -17.25 -0.99
C THR A 214 -17.75 -17.64 0.46
N ASP A 215 -16.88 -18.41 1.10
CA ASP A 215 -17.05 -18.82 2.49
C ASP A 215 -17.16 -17.63 3.44
N THR A 216 -16.24 -16.67 3.32
CA THR A 216 -16.27 -15.47 4.17
C THR A 216 -17.50 -14.60 3.94
N GLN A 217 -17.99 -14.46 2.70
CA GLN A 217 -19.20 -13.67 2.42
C GLN A 217 -20.47 -14.34 2.99
N LEU A 218 -20.57 -15.67 2.90
CA LEU A 218 -21.66 -16.41 3.51
C LEU A 218 -21.70 -16.20 5.02
N SER A 219 -20.56 -16.25 5.70
CA SER A 219 -20.45 -16.07 7.15
C SER A 219 -20.65 -14.62 7.56
N ARG A 220 -19.96 -13.69 6.91
CA ARG A 220 -19.94 -12.26 7.28
C ARG A 220 -21.27 -11.56 6.99
N LEU A 221 -21.90 -11.86 5.86
CA LEU A 221 -23.15 -11.25 5.42
C LEU A 221 -24.38 -12.10 5.74
N GLY A 222 -24.20 -13.33 6.23
CA GLY A 222 -25.24 -14.17 6.82
C GLY A 222 -26.25 -14.76 5.84
N SER A 223 -25.97 -14.74 4.52
CA SER A 223 -26.91 -15.26 3.52
C SER A 223 -26.24 -15.62 2.20
N PRO A 224 -26.74 -16.67 1.50
CA PRO A 224 -26.32 -16.95 0.13
C PRO A 224 -26.76 -15.85 -0.87
N ASN A 225 -27.68 -14.98 -0.49
CA ASN A 225 -28.16 -13.87 -1.31
C ASN A 225 -27.43 -12.54 -1.06
N PHE A 226 -26.19 -12.58 -0.56
CA PHE A 226 -25.38 -11.38 -0.31
C PHE A 226 -25.17 -10.50 -1.56
N HIS A 227 -25.25 -11.09 -2.76
CA HIS A 227 -25.19 -10.38 -4.03
C HIS A 227 -26.46 -9.55 -4.34
N GLU A 228 -27.55 -9.72 -3.59
CA GLU A 228 -28.77 -8.91 -3.70
C GLU A 228 -28.76 -7.67 -2.77
N ILE A 229 -27.81 -7.56 -1.86
CA ILE A 229 -27.59 -6.33 -1.11
C ILE A 229 -27.28 -5.20 -2.12
N PRO A 230 -27.89 -4.02 -2.03
CA PRO A 230 -27.84 -2.99 -3.07
C PRO A 230 -26.42 -2.66 -3.58
N ILE A 231 -25.44 -2.54 -2.67
CA ILE A 231 -24.05 -2.25 -3.06
C ILE A 231 -23.38 -3.38 -3.85
N ASN A 232 -23.84 -4.63 -3.71
CA ASN A 232 -23.29 -5.80 -4.37
C ASN A 232 -24.06 -6.19 -5.62
N ARG A 233 -25.23 -5.60 -5.81
CA ARG A 233 -26.11 -5.95 -6.94
C ARG A 233 -25.48 -5.49 -8.25
N PRO A 234 -25.35 -6.37 -9.27
CA PRO A 234 -24.93 -5.94 -10.60
C PRO A 234 -25.98 -5.01 -11.23
N ILE A 235 -25.51 -4.05 -12.03
CA ILE A 235 -26.38 -3.12 -12.76
C ILE A 235 -27.23 -3.86 -13.79
N ASN A 236 -26.63 -4.83 -14.47
CA ASN A 236 -27.35 -5.70 -15.42
C ASN A 236 -28.09 -6.81 -14.67
N SER A 237 -29.31 -7.10 -15.13
CA SER A 237 -30.11 -8.18 -14.57
C SER A 237 -29.38 -9.53 -14.69
N MET A 238 -29.32 -10.28 -13.62
CA MET A 238 -28.80 -11.64 -13.59
C MET A 238 -29.93 -12.63 -13.77
N HIS A 239 -29.75 -13.58 -14.67
CA HIS A 239 -30.68 -14.70 -14.90
C HIS A 239 -30.03 -16.00 -14.45
N ASN A 240 -30.45 -16.51 -13.31
CA ASN A 240 -30.01 -17.80 -12.77
C ASN A 240 -31.18 -18.58 -12.15
N ASN A 241 -30.91 -19.79 -11.67
CA ASN A 241 -31.92 -20.63 -11.06
C ASN A 241 -32.01 -20.53 -9.54
N GLN A 242 -31.28 -19.59 -8.93
CA GLN A 242 -31.38 -19.36 -7.48
C GLN A 242 -32.73 -18.75 -7.15
N ARG A 243 -33.48 -19.38 -6.25
CA ARG A 243 -34.84 -18.99 -5.86
C ARG A 243 -35.00 -18.81 -4.37
N ASP A 244 -34.23 -19.53 -3.58
CA ASP A 244 -34.40 -19.70 -2.15
C ASP A 244 -33.22 -19.10 -1.36
N GLY A 245 -33.27 -19.26 -0.06
CA GLY A 245 -32.31 -18.73 0.89
C GLY A 245 -32.78 -17.41 1.53
N HIS A 246 -32.34 -17.18 2.76
CA HIS A 246 -32.73 -15.97 3.50
C HIS A 246 -32.27 -14.69 2.77
N MET A 247 -32.96 -13.60 3.03
CA MET A 247 -32.74 -12.27 2.43
C MET A 247 -32.92 -12.21 0.90
N ARG A 248 -33.66 -13.19 0.32
CA ARG A 248 -34.07 -13.12 -1.07
C ARG A 248 -34.97 -11.90 -1.28
N GLN A 249 -34.63 -11.03 -2.23
CA GLN A 249 -35.37 -9.78 -2.51
C GLN A 249 -36.10 -9.81 -3.84
N GLU A 250 -35.71 -10.70 -4.75
CA GLU A 250 -36.37 -10.84 -6.03
C GLU A 250 -37.55 -11.79 -5.96
N ILE A 251 -38.64 -11.43 -6.63
CA ILE A 251 -39.84 -12.28 -6.78
C ILE A 251 -39.74 -12.97 -8.13
N ASN A 252 -39.30 -14.23 -8.13
CA ASN A 252 -39.25 -15.02 -9.33
C ASN A 252 -40.64 -15.61 -9.66
N LYS A 253 -41.04 -15.46 -10.91
CA LYS A 253 -42.32 -15.98 -11.39
C LYS A 253 -42.16 -17.36 -12.01
N GLY A 254 -43.24 -18.17 -11.94
CA GLY A 254 -43.30 -19.49 -12.56
C GLY A 254 -42.81 -20.62 -11.66
N ARG A 255 -42.92 -21.85 -12.17
CA ARG A 255 -42.66 -23.08 -11.43
C ARG A 255 -41.33 -23.75 -11.74
N VAL A 256 -40.54 -23.15 -12.62
CA VAL A 256 -39.27 -23.73 -13.08
C VAL A 256 -38.08 -23.00 -12.48
N SER A 257 -37.19 -23.74 -11.82
CA SER A 257 -35.93 -23.25 -11.26
C SER A 257 -34.76 -24.20 -11.57
N TYR A 258 -34.84 -24.90 -12.69
CA TYR A 258 -33.83 -25.89 -13.11
C TYR A 258 -33.69 -25.90 -14.64
N HIS A 259 -32.55 -26.36 -15.11
CA HIS A 259 -32.25 -26.58 -16.51
C HIS A 259 -31.59 -27.96 -16.70
N PRO A 260 -31.91 -28.75 -17.73
CA PRO A 260 -32.91 -28.50 -18.77
C PRO A 260 -34.34 -28.70 -18.29
N ASN A 261 -35.32 -28.07 -18.96
CA ASN A 261 -36.73 -28.26 -18.72
C ASN A 261 -37.54 -28.17 -20.03
N SER A 262 -38.74 -28.75 -20.01
CA SER A 262 -39.69 -28.66 -21.13
C SER A 262 -40.92 -27.79 -20.83
N LEU A 263 -40.95 -27.16 -19.63
CA LEU A 263 -42.13 -26.45 -19.14
C LEU A 263 -42.13 -24.95 -19.47
N GLY A 264 -41.02 -24.49 -20.02
CA GLY A 264 -40.79 -23.08 -20.35
C GLY A 264 -40.48 -22.20 -19.13
N GLY A 265 -39.54 -21.30 -19.28
CA GLY A 265 -39.02 -20.42 -18.23
C GLY A 265 -37.90 -21.03 -17.36
N GLY A 266 -37.39 -20.27 -16.42
CA GLY A 266 -36.34 -20.70 -15.49
C GLY A 266 -35.00 -21.09 -16.12
N CYS A 267 -34.80 -20.80 -17.39
CA CYS A 267 -33.49 -21.05 -18.04
C CYS A 267 -32.56 -19.88 -17.80
N PRO A 268 -31.34 -20.11 -17.29
CA PRO A 268 -30.32 -19.05 -17.23
C PRO A 268 -30.03 -18.57 -18.66
N TYR A 269 -30.05 -17.26 -18.87
CA TYR A 269 -29.61 -16.72 -20.13
C TYR A 269 -28.08 -16.87 -20.22
N GLN A 270 -27.60 -17.49 -21.28
CA GLN A 270 -26.18 -17.61 -21.61
C GLN A 270 -25.97 -16.98 -22.98
N ALA A 271 -25.32 -15.83 -23.00
CA ALA A 271 -24.91 -15.21 -24.26
C ALA A 271 -23.86 -16.09 -24.95
N LYS A 272 -23.94 -16.20 -26.28
CA LYS A 272 -22.90 -16.85 -27.08
C LYS A 272 -21.61 -16.03 -27.04
N ILE A 273 -20.48 -16.67 -27.36
CA ILE A 273 -19.17 -16.01 -27.43
C ILE A 273 -19.21 -14.83 -28.41
N GLU A 274 -19.84 -15.01 -29.56
CA GLU A 274 -19.99 -13.98 -30.60
C GLU A 274 -20.88 -12.80 -30.14
N GLU A 275 -21.71 -13.03 -29.13
CA GLU A 275 -22.56 -12.03 -28.48
C GLU A 275 -21.89 -11.39 -27.24
N GLY A 276 -20.60 -11.69 -27.00
CA GLY A 276 -19.86 -11.21 -25.84
C GLY A 276 -20.10 -11.99 -24.56
N GLY A 277 -20.54 -13.25 -24.64
CA GLY A 277 -20.74 -14.13 -23.50
C GLY A 277 -19.43 -14.57 -22.85
N PHE A 278 -19.51 -14.88 -21.54
CA PHE A 278 -18.36 -15.42 -20.80
C PHE A 278 -18.01 -16.85 -21.30
N HIS A 279 -16.73 -17.12 -21.46
CA HIS A 279 -16.20 -18.45 -21.70
C HIS A 279 -14.83 -18.60 -21.01
N SER A 280 -14.48 -19.83 -20.67
CA SER A 280 -13.17 -20.17 -20.13
C SER A 280 -12.20 -20.57 -21.25
N PHE A 281 -10.91 -20.37 -21.01
CA PHE A 281 -9.85 -20.80 -21.90
C PHE A 281 -9.75 -22.32 -21.94
N ASN A 282 -9.72 -22.89 -23.15
CA ASN A 282 -9.55 -24.32 -23.36
C ASN A 282 -8.06 -24.70 -23.29
N GLU A 283 -7.54 -24.84 -22.06
CA GLU A 283 -6.15 -25.19 -21.82
C GLU A 283 -5.93 -26.70 -22.01
N ARG A 284 -4.94 -27.06 -22.82
CA ARG A 284 -4.50 -28.46 -22.94
C ARG A 284 -3.59 -28.80 -21.78
N ILE A 285 -3.91 -29.86 -21.05
CA ILE A 285 -3.06 -30.43 -20.00
C ILE A 285 -2.56 -31.79 -20.46
N ASP A 286 -1.24 -31.95 -20.49
CA ASP A 286 -0.56 -33.23 -20.77
C ASP A 286 0.42 -33.51 -19.61
N ALA A 287 -0.16 -33.93 -18.47
CA ALA A 287 0.58 -34.08 -17.21
C ALA A 287 -0.10 -35.08 -16.28
N GLN A 288 0.61 -35.54 -15.28
CA GLN A 288 0.06 -36.33 -14.18
C GLN A 288 -0.50 -35.41 -13.08
N LYS A 289 -1.68 -35.71 -12.56
CA LYS A 289 -2.23 -34.99 -11.40
C LYS A 289 -1.54 -35.48 -10.13
N VAL A 290 -0.75 -34.63 -9.52
CA VAL A 290 -0.03 -34.87 -8.27
C VAL A 290 -0.43 -33.88 -7.18
N ARG A 291 -0.10 -34.16 -5.94
CA ARG A 291 -0.27 -33.24 -4.79
C ARG A 291 1.09 -32.75 -4.30
N GLU A 292 1.83 -32.16 -5.19
CA GLU A 292 3.16 -31.65 -4.93
C GLU A 292 3.24 -30.19 -5.39
N ARG A 293 4.09 -29.41 -4.74
CA ARG A 293 4.39 -28.06 -5.22
C ARG A 293 5.36 -28.18 -6.40
N SER A 294 5.14 -27.37 -7.42
CA SER A 294 6.03 -27.31 -8.58
C SER A 294 7.45 -26.92 -8.15
N GLU A 295 8.46 -27.53 -8.77
CA GLU A 295 9.86 -27.11 -8.60
C GLU A 295 10.11 -25.66 -9.03
N SER A 296 9.30 -25.13 -9.98
CA SER A 296 9.35 -23.74 -10.42
C SER A 296 9.07 -22.74 -9.29
N PHE A 297 8.40 -23.17 -8.20
CA PHE A 297 8.10 -22.37 -7.02
C PHE A 297 9.21 -22.41 -5.94
N SER A 298 10.31 -23.13 -6.16
CA SER A 298 11.37 -23.33 -5.14
C SER A 298 12.33 -22.16 -4.97
N ASP A 299 12.30 -21.15 -5.86
CA ASP A 299 13.09 -19.93 -5.72
C ASP A 299 12.37 -18.91 -4.83
N HIS A 300 12.87 -18.72 -3.62
CA HIS A 300 12.29 -17.83 -2.62
C HIS A 300 13.09 -16.53 -2.41
N PHE A 301 14.27 -16.38 -3.03
CA PHE A 301 15.22 -15.33 -2.69
C PHE A 301 15.56 -14.37 -3.83
N SER A 302 15.48 -14.80 -5.09
CA SER A 302 15.93 -13.97 -6.23
C SER A 302 15.21 -12.61 -6.27
N GLN A 303 13.89 -12.61 -6.14
CA GLN A 303 13.12 -11.36 -6.17
C GLN A 303 13.13 -10.58 -4.85
N ALA A 304 13.35 -11.24 -3.71
CA ALA A 304 13.65 -10.53 -2.47
C ALA A 304 14.97 -9.74 -2.60
N THR A 305 15.96 -10.34 -3.25
CA THR A 305 17.25 -9.71 -3.57
C THR A 305 17.08 -8.57 -4.57
N LEU A 306 16.32 -8.78 -5.66
CA LEU A 306 15.97 -7.75 -6.63
C LEU A 306 15.34 -6.54 -5.94
N PHE A 307 14.34 -6.76 -5.09
CA PHE A 307 13.67 -5.69 -4.38
C PHE A 307 14.65 -4.88 -3.52
N TYR A 308 15.43 -5.55 -2.66
CA TYR A 308 16.40 -4.87 -1.79
C TYR A 308 17.47 -4.10 -2.58
N ASN A 309 17.97 -4.67 -3.66
CA ASN A 309 18.98 -4.02 -4.51
C ASN A 309 18.42 -2.82 -5.28
N SER A 310 17.11 -2.82 -5.56
CA SER A 310 16.42 -1.72 -6.24
C SER A 310 16.23 -0.49 -5.36
N MET A 311 16.27 -0.67 -4.04
CA MET A 311 16.09 0.41 -3.08
C MET A 311 17.30 1.36 -3.05
N THR A 312 17.03 2.66 -2.90
CA THR A 312 18.05 3.66 -2.60
C THR A 312 18.72 3.37 -1.26
N LYS A 313 19.84 4.02 -0.99
CA LYS A 313 20.57 3.83 0.28
C LYS A 313 19.74 4.20 1.51
N VAL A 314 18.90 5.22 1.36
CA VAL A 314 17.98 5.66 2.41
C VAL A 314 16.93 4.59 2.69
N GLU A 315 16.24 4.10 1.65
CA GLU A 315 15.25 3.03 1.75
C GLU A 315 15.85 1.72 2.31
N GLN A 316 17.06 1.35 1.88
CA GLN A 316 17.78 0.19 2.47
C GLN A 316 18.02 0.36 3.97
N ASN A 317 18.37 1.57 4.42
CA ASN A 317 18.55 1.84 5.85
C ASN A 317 17.22 1.81 6.61
N HIS A 318 16.11 2.21 5.98
CA HIS A 318 14.77 2.09 6.56
C HIS A 318 14.39 0.62 6.75
N ILE A 319 14.62 -0.25 5.77
CA ILE A 319 14.41 -1.70 5.88
C ILE A 319 15.24 -2.30 7.04
N VAL A 320 16.51 -1.90 7.18
CA VAL A 320 17.35 -2.33 8.31
C VAL A 320 16.75 -1.92 9.65
N LYS A 321 16.25 -0.68 9.77
CA LYS A 321 15.64 -0.17 11.00
C LYS A 321 14.32 -0.89 11.31
N ALA A 322 13.50 -1.15 10.29
CA ALA A 322 12.24 -1.89 10.44
C ALA A 322 12.50 -3.32 10.95
N LEU A 323 13.43 -4.04 10.34
CA LEU A 323 13.81 -5.39 10.78
C LEU A 323 14.41 -5.40 12.20
N ARG A 324 15.19 -4.40 12.57
CA ARG A 324 15.71 -4.25 13.95
C ARG A 324 14.57 -4.02 14.95
N PHE A 325 13.59 -3.21 14.59
CA PHE A 325 12.42 -2.94 15.42
C PHE A 325 11.58 -4.20 15.63
N GLU A 326 11.21 -4.86 14.55
CA GLU A 326 10.37 -6.07 14.58
C GLU A 326 11.06 -7.22 15.31
N LEU A 327 12.25 -7.62 14.85
CA LEU A 327 13.01 -8.74 15.43
C LEU A 327 13.54 -8.41 16.83
N GLY A 328 13.70 -7.13 17.16
CA GLY A 328 14.07 -6.71 18.51
C GLY A 328 13.02 -7.02 19.57
N LYS A 329 11.77 -7.20 19.16
CA LYS A 329 10.64 -7.58 20.04
C LYS A 329 10.37 -9.09 20.10
N VAL A 330 10.99 -9.85 19.23
CA VAL A 330 10.94 -11.32 19.26
C VAL A 330 11.76 -11.81 20.45
N GLU A 331 11.18 -12.60 21.33
CA GLU A 331 11.84 -13.06 22.57
C GLU A 331 12.77 -14.26 22.32
N THR A 332 12.36 -15.18 21.45
CA THR A 332 13.08 -16.42 21.15
C THR A 332 14.29 -16.17 20.24
N VAL A 333 15.48 -16.28 20.77
CA VAL A 333 16.75 -16.04 20.06
C VAL A 333 16.93 -16.96 18.83
N ALA A 334 16.43 -18.19 18.88
CA ALA A 334 16.50 -19.14 17.77
C ALA A 334 15.76 -18.61 16.53
N ILE A 335 14.60 -17.95 16.72
CA ILE A 335 13.83 -17.31 15.63
C ILE A 335 14.63 -16.19 15.00
N ARG A 336 15.23 -15.29 15.81
CA ARG A 336 16.10 -14.22 15.33
C ARG A 336 17.27 -14.76 14.50
N ASN A 337 17.90 -15.84 14.95
CA ASN A 337 19.01 -16.46 14.24
C ASN A 337 18.57 -17.07 12.91
N ARG A 338 17.46 -17.79 12.84
CA ARG A 338 16.92 -18.29 11.57
C ARG A 338 16.67 -17.15 10.58
N MET A 339 16.02 -16.07 11.04
CA MET A 339 15.77 -14.88 10.20
C MET A 339 17.07 -14.24 9.71
N LEU A 340 18.10 -14.10 10.56
CA LEU A 340 19.41 -13.59 10.14
C LEU A 340 20.06 -14.49 9.08
N GLY A 341 19.89 -15.80 9.19
CA GLY A 341 20.31 -16.77 8.17
C GLY A 341 19.64 -16.51 6.83
N LEU A 342 18.30 -16.38 6.79
CA LEU A 342 17.54 -16.09 5.58
C LEU A 342 17.90 -14.71 4.98
N LEU A 343 18.01 -13.69 5.81
CA LEU A 343 18.43 -12.35 5.38
C LEU A 343 19.82 -12.33 4.77
N SER A 344 20.74 -13.21 5.22
CA SER A 344 22.09 -13.30 4.67
C SER A 344 22.11 -13.82 3.23
N ILE A 345 21.10 -14.60 2.83
CA ILE A 345 20.92 -15.08 1.46
C ILE A 345 20.42 -13.95 0.57
N VAL A 346 19.50 -13.12 1.08
CA VAL A 346 19.01 -11.92 0.36
C VAL A 346 20.15 -10.93 0.14
N ASN A 347 20.83 -10.54 1.23
CA ASN A 347 21.97 -9.63 1.16
C ASN A 347 22.80 -9.70 2.46
N LYS A 348 24.09 -10.02 2.33
CA LYS A 348 25.01 -10.18 3.46
C LYS A 348 25.12 -8.91 4.32
N THR A 349 25.24 -7.74 3.69
CA THR A 349 25.36 -6.47 4.41
C THR A 349 24.07 -6.10 5.16
N LEU A 350 22.90 -6.44 4.60
CA LEU A 350 21.62 -6.32 5.30
C LEU A 350 21.62 -7.15 6.59
N ALA A 351 21.94 -8.44 6.49
CA ALA A 351 21.97 -9.33 7.63
C ALA A 351 22.97 -8.87 8.71
N GLU A 352 24.18 -8.44 8.32
CA GLU A 352 25.21 -7.92 9.23
C GLU A 352 24.72 -6.68 9.99
N LYS A 353 24.09 -5.73 9.29
CA LYS A 353 23.51 -4.53 9.92
C LYS A 353 22.38 -4.88 10.87
N VAL A 354 21.46 -5.77 10.47
CA VAL A 354 20.36 -6.20 11.36
C VAL A 354 20.91 -6.90 12.59
N ALA A 355 21.83 -7.86 12.42
CA ALA A 355 22.46 -8.59 13.52
C ALA A 355 23.16 -7.67 14.53
N GLN A 356 23.87 -6.64 14.04
CA GLN A 356 24.49 -5.63 14.91
C GLN A 356 23.45 -4.95 15.83
N GLY A 357 22.28 -4.59 15.29
CA GLY A 357 21.21 -3.95 16.07
C GLY A 357 20.56 -4.90 17.07
N LEU A 358 20.63 -6.21 16.84
CA LEU A 358 20.08 -7.25 17.72
C LEU A 358 21.13 -7.77 18.73
N GLY A 359 22.38 -7.33 18.68
CA GLY A 359 23.46 -7.84 19.50
C GLY A 359 23.85 -9.29 19.19
N LEU A 360 23.62 -9.74 17.94
CA LEU A 360 23.84 -11.11 17.48
C LEU A 360 24.90 -11.15 16.37
N LYS A 361 25.36 -12.35 16.04
CA LYS A 361 26.19 -12.60 14.86
C LYS A 361 25.34 -13.28 13.79
N VAL A 362 25.64 -12.99 12.52
CA VAL A 362 24.99 -13.69 11.42
C VAL A 362 25.44 -15.17 11.46
N PRO A 363 24.51 -16.14 11.55
CA PRO A 363 24.87 -17.56 11.54
C PRO A 363 25.42 -17.95 10.17
N LYS A 364 26.12 -19.08 10.11
CA LYS A 364 26.43 -19.69 8.81
C LYS A 364 25.11 -20.03 8.12
N PRO A 365 24.93 -19.66 6.84
CA PRO A 365 23.72 -20.01 6.13
C PRO A 365 23.62 -21.54 6.03
N GLU A 366 22.55 -22.09 6.59
CA GLU A 366 22.11 -23.44 6.32
C GLU A 366 21.34 -23.44 5.00
N LYS A 367 21.17 -24.61 4.38
CA LYS A 367 20.29 -24.75 3.23
C LYS A 367 18.87 -24.38 3.67
N PRO A 368 18.26 -23.35 3.10
CA PRO A 368 16.94 -22.94 3.54
C PRO A 368 15.91 -23.98 3.13
N MET A 369 15.16 -24.46 4.11
CA MET A 369 14.06 -25.39 3.92
C MET A 369 12.75 -24.65 4.05
N ASN A 370 11.85 -24.84 3.09
CA ASN A 370 10.47 -24.39 3.17
C ASN A 370 9.65 -25.49 3.83
N GLU A 371 9.27 -25.29 5.08
CA GLU A 371 8.57 -26.30 5.86
C GLU A 371 7.05 -26.22 5.63
N GLY A 372 6.38 -27.36 5.73
CA GLY A 372 4.93 -27.45 5.57
C GLY A 372 4.44 -27.29 4.13
N VAL A 373 5.23 -27.66 3.15
CA VAL A 373 4.86 -27.68 1.74
C VAL A 373 4.23 -29.02 1.34
N GLY A 374 2.99 -28.94 0.82
CA GLY A 374 2.31 -30.10 0.26
C GLY A 374 1.71 -31.07 1.28
N ALA A 375 1.09 -32.11 0.76
CA ALA A 375 0.39 -33.16 1.51
C ALA A 375 1.22 -34.45 1.64
N ASN A 376 2.52 -34.38 1.40
CA ASN A 376 3.45 -35.50 1.50
C ASN A 376 3.80 -35.84 2.95
N PRO A 377 4.23 -37.09 3.24
CA PRO A 377 4.76 -37.47 4.55
C PRO A 377 5.98 -36.63 4.98
N ASP A 378 6.77 -36.13 4.02
CA ASP A 378 7.83 -35.16 4.26
C ASP A 378 7.45 -33.82 3.58
N PRO A 379 6.86 -32.89 4.35
CA PRO A 379 6.33 -31.63 3.80
C PRO A 379 7.42 -30.55 3.59
N LYS A 380 8.69 -30.92 3.49
CA LYS A 380 9.79 -29.97 3.34
C LYS A 380 10.27 -29.88 1.90
N GLN A 381 10.54 -28.67 1.45
CA GLN A 381 11.15 -28.40 0.15
C GLN A 381 12.41 -27.56 0.32
N GLU A 382 13.52 -28.01 -0.25
CA GLU A 382 14.74 -27.19 -0.29
C GLU A 382 14.55 -26.00 -1.21
N SER A 383 14.86 -24.79 -0.72
CA SER A 383 14.84 -23.58 -1.52
C SER A 383 16.01 -23.53 -2.48
N VAL A 384 15.74 -23.23 -3.74
CA VAL A 384 16.78 -22.98 -4.73
C VAL A 384 17.28 -21.54 -4.58
N ILE A 385 18.59 -21.36 -4.52
CA ILE A 385 19.20 -20.03 -4.45
C ILE A 385 19.65 -19.64 -5.85
N LYS A 386 18.93 -18.67 -6.43
CA LYS A 386 19.25 -18.10 -7.75
C LYS A 386 19.59 -16.62 -7.61
N LYS A 387 20.38 -16.10 -8.53
CA LYS A 387 20.50 -14.65 -8.72
C LYS A 387 19.32 -14.16 -9.55
N PRO A 388 18.80 -12.96 -9.27
CA PRO A 388 17.76 -12.38 -10.12
C PRO A 388 18.32 -12.11 -11.52
N THR A 389 17.50 -12.31 -12.56
CA THR A 389 17.86 -11.97 -13.95
C THR A 389 18.11 -10.48 -14.12
N ILE A 390 17.39 -9.68 -13.35
CA ILE A 390 17.54 -8.21 -13.29
C ILE A 390 18.05 -7.86 -11.89
N ASP A 391 19.18 -7.21 -11.80
CA ASP A 391 19.78 -6.82 -10.51
C ASP A 391 19.00 -5.70 -9.82
N LYS A 392 18.38 -4.80 -10.58
CA LYS A 392 17.64 -3.63 -10.09
C LYS A 392 16.49 -3.28 -11.04
N SER A 393 15.39 -2.80 -10.46
CA SER A 393 14.28 -2.19 -11.17
C SER A 393 13.96 -0.81 -10.59
N SER A 394 13.97 0.22 -11.44
CA SER A 394 13.67 1.58 -11.04
C SER A 394 12.22 1.80 -10.65
N ALA A 395 11.31 0.92 -11.07
CA ALA A 395 9.90 0.97 -10.72
C ALA A 395 9.62 0.54 -9.26
N LEU A 396 10.58 -0.13 -8.59
CA LEU A 396 10.40 -0.65 -7.22
C LEU A 396 10.73 0.37 -6.14
N THR A 397 11.69 1.27 -6.36
CA THR A 397 11.99 2.36 -5.41
C THR A 397 10.86 3.38 -5.36
N MET A 398 10.67 4.05 -4.24
CA MET A 398 9.73 5.18 -4.11
C MET A 398 10.42 6.53 -4.32
N ILE A 399 11.69 6.65 -3.93
CA ILE A 399 12.42 7.92 -3.98
C ILE A 399 12.82 8.27 -5.42
N ASP A 400 13.46 7.33 -6.10
CA ASP A 400 13.98 7.53 -7.47
C ASP A 400 13.05 6.94 -8.55
N ASN A 401 11.77 6.75 -8.23
CA ASN A 401 10.81 6.19 -9.17
C ASN A 401 10.53 7.18 -10.31
N PRO A 402 10.82 6.81 -11.57
CA PRO A 402 10.62 7.69 -12.73
C PRO A 402 9.15 8.04 -12.98
N ASN A 403 8.23 7.23 -12.45
CA ASN A 403 6.78 7.41 -12.60
C ASN A 403 6.18 8.33 -11.52
N ASN A 404 6.97 8.80 -10.54
CA ASN A 404 6.47 9.67 -9.50
C ASN A 404 6.18 11.07 -10.04
N SER A 405 5.01 11.57 -9.70
CA SER A 405 4.60 12.94 -9.99
C SER A 405 5.41 13.93 -9.15
N LYS A 406 5.79 15.05 -9.77
CA LYS A 406 6.47 16.19 -9.11
C LYS A 406 5.50 17.29 -8.69
N THR A 407 4.22 17.02 -8.60
CA THR A 407 3.20 18.00 -8.20
C THR A 407 3.15 18.17 -6.68
N ILE A 408 2.80 19.41 -6.25
CA ILE A 408 2.41 19.70 -4.86
C ILE A 408 0.89 19.66 -4.66
N ALA A 409 0.13 19.33 -5.70
CA ALA A 409 -1.33 19.24 -5.63
C ALA A 409 -1.77 18.35 -4.45
N THR A 410 -2.74 18.84 -3.71
CA THR A 410 -3.32 18.20 -2.51
C THR A 410 -2.37 18.02 -1.30
N ARG A 411 -1.15 18.56 -1.36
CA ARG A 411 -0.24 18.56 -0.20
C ARG A 411 -0.75 19.52 0.87
N GLN A 412 -0.68 19.09 2.14
CA GLN A 412 -1.10 19.88 3.30
C GLN A 412 0.06 20.75 3.79
N ILE A 413 -0.11 22.06 3.79
CA ILE A 413 0.91 23.03 4.21
C ILE A 413 0.44 23.75 5.46
N ALA A 414 1.21 23.65 6.55
CA ALA A 414 0.93 24.36 7.79
C ALA A 414 1.54 25.76 7.78
N PHE A 415 0.75 26.80 7.99
CA PHE A 415 1.19 28.17 8.20
C PHE A 415 1.15 28.50 9.69
N LEU A 416 2.31 28.71 10.32
CA LEU A 416 2.39 28.98 11.76
C LEU A 416 2.24 30.48 12.02
N CYS A 417 1.05 30.91 12.42
CA CYS A 417 0.67 32.31 12.56
C CYS A 417 0.38 32.69 14.02
N SER A 418 0.91 33.85 14.44
CA SER A 418 0.57 34.48 15.73
C SER A 418 -0.08 35.85 15.54
N ALA A 419 -0.59 36.46 16.59
CA ALA A 419 -1.06 37.85 16.55
C ALA A 419 0.05 38.79 16.10
N GLY A 420 -0.27 39.67 15.14
CA GLY A 420 0.71 40.58 14.52
C GLY A 420 1.48 39.95 13.35
N VAL A 421 1.02 38.82 12.81
CA VAL A 421 1.58 38.23 11.59
C VAL A 421 1.41 39.16 10.39
N ASP A 422 2.35 39.15 9.46
CA ASP A 422 2.25 39.93 8.21
C ASP A 422 1.23 39.25 7.27
N ASP A 423 0.08 39.91 7.11
CA ASP A 423 -1.02 39.41 6.27
C ASP A 423 -0.68 39.37 4.78
N ASN A 424 0.24 40.23 4.29
CA ASN A 424 0.68 40.14 2.90
C ASN A 424 1.47 38.86 2.65
N SER A 425 2.45 38.54 3.51
CA SER A 425 3.20 37.27 3.42
C SER A 425 2.28 36.07 3.44
N VAL A 426 1.29 36.04 4.35
CA VAL A 426 0.33 34.95 4.44
C VAL A 426 -0.49 34.82 3.16
N ASN A 427 -1.08 35.92 2.69
CA ASN A 427 -1.99 35.90 1.54
C ASN A 427 -1.26 35.57 0.22
N GLU A 428 -0.09 36.14 -0.01
CA GLU A 428 0.72 35.88 -1.23
C GLU A 428 1.17 34.43 -1.30
N MET A 429 1.72 33.91 -0.20
CA MET A 429 2.17 32.52 -0.16
C MET A 429 1.00 31.55 -0.28
N LYS A 430 -0.10 31.79 0.45
CA LYS A 430 -1.33 30.97 0.36
C LYS A 430 -1.85 30.94 -1.08
N LYS A 431 -2.04 32.09 -1.71
CA LYS A 431 -2.51 32.19 -3.09
C LYS A 431 -1.58 31.44 -4.07
N THR A 432 -0.28 31.53 -3.87
CA THR A 432 0.71 30.87 -4.73
C THR A 432 0.63 29.36 -4.62
N LEU A 433 0.57 28.83 -3.40
CA LEU A 433 0.49 27.38 -3.14
C LEU A 433 -0.84 26.79 -3.58
N GLU A 434 -1.96 27.49 -3.29
CA GLU A 434 -3.30 27.04 -3.69
C GLU A 434 -3.48 27.05 -5.22
N LYS A 435 -2.83 27.98 -5.94
CA LYS A 435 -2.80 27.98 -7.41
C LYS A 435 -2.17 26.71 -7.99
N GLU A 436 -1.17 26.17 -7.30
CA GLU A 436 -0.52 24.89 -7.67
C GLU A 436 -1.26 23.67 -7.07
N GLY A 437 -2.42 23.88 -6.45
CA GLY A 437 -3.31 22.83 -5.92
C GLY A 437 -2.95 22.35 -4.50
N ALA A 438 -2.02 23.00 -3.80
CA ALA A 438 -1.75 22.67 -2.40
C ALA A 438 -2.90 23.15 -1.48
N MET A 439 -3.03 22.53 -0.32
CA MET A 439 -4.02 22.87 0.71
C MET A 439 -3.32 23.55 1.87
N VAL A 440 -3.71 24.79 2.17
CA VAL A 440 -3.10 25.57 3.24
C VAL A 440 -3.99 25.59 4.48
N LYS A 441 -3.38 25.35 5.66
CA LYS A 441 -4.04 25.47 6.96
C LYS A 441 -3.29 26.47 7.84
N ILE A 442 -4.02 27.40 8.42
CA ILE A 442 -3.51 28.38 9.38
C ILE A 442 -3.50 27.75 10.77
N ILE A 443 -2.32 27.62 11.35
CA ILE A 443 -2.12 27.07 12.70
C ILE A 443 -1.77 28.23 13.64
N GLY A 444 -2.53 28.37 14.71
CA GLY A 444 -2.36 29.48 15.66
C GLY A 444 -2.42 29.04 17.12
N PRO A 445 -2.21 29.98 18.08
CA PRO A 445 -2.26 29.67 19.52
C PRO A 445 -3.64 29.20 19.99
N HIS A 446 -4.71 29.65 19.32
CA HIS A 446 -6.11 29.32 19.67
C HIS A 446 -6.98 29.31 18.40
N LEU A 447 -8.15 28.70 18.47
CA LEU A 447 -9.16 28.75 17.41
C LEU A 447 -9.82 30.15 17.35
N GLY A 448 -10.54 30.43 16.26
CA GLY A 448 -11.17 31.70 16.00
C GLY A 448 -10.25 32.63 15.19
N VAL A 449 -10.14 33.88 15.57
CA VAL A 449 -9.49 34.92 14.77
C VAL A 449 -8.24 35.46 15.47
N ILE A 450 -7.15 35.58 14.73
CA ILE A 450 -5.97 36.39 15.13
C ILE A 450 -5.95 37.68 14.32
N LYS A 451 -5.36 38.75 14.88
CA LYS A 451 -5.18 40.03 14.17
C LYS A 451 -3.80 40.10 13.56
N SER A 452 -3.73 40.48 12.28
CA SER A 452 -2.48 40.73 11.55
C SER A 452 -1.78 42.02 12.02
N SER A 453 -0.59 42.25 11.50
CA SER A 453 0.15 43.50 11.73
C SER A 453 -0.57 44.74 11.20
N ALA A 454 -1.44 44.57 10.21
CA ALA A 454 -2.34 45.60 9.66
C ALA A 454 -3.73 45.64 10.33
N ASN A 455 -3.90 44.93 11.46
CA ASN A 455 -5.15 44.83 12.21
C ASN A 455 -6.31 44.15 11.43
N LYS A 456 -6.01 43.36 10.39
CA LYS A 456 -6.97 42.54 9.67
C LYS A 456 -7.17 41.21 10.39
N GLU A 457 -8.35 40.67 10.26
CA GLU A 457 -8.72 39.37 10.82
C GLU A 457 -8.20 38.24 9.93
N ILE A 458 -7.58 37.23 10.56
CA ILE A 458 -7.14 35.98 9.94
C ILE A 458 -7.74 34.85 10.75
N GLU A 459 -8.56 34.03 10.11
CA GLU A 459 -9.16 32.84 10.71
C GLU A 459 -8.11 31.76 10.91
N VAL A 460 -8.16 31.11 12.08
CA VAL A 460 -7.25 30.01 12.46
C VAL A 460 -7.98 28.69 12.26
N ASP A 461 -7.46 27.85 11.35
CA ASP A 461 -8.05 26.53 11.06
C ASP A 461 -7.85 25.54 12.22
N GLN A 462 -6.66 25.56 12.85
CA GLN A 462 -6.33 24.65 13.95
C GLN A 462 -5.42 25.34 14.98
N SER A 463 -5.56 24.98 16.25
CA SER A 463 -4.63 25.40 17.29
C SER A 463 -3.45 24.44 17.38
N PHE A 464 -2.30 24.92 17.93
CA PHE A 464 -1.14 24.06 18.19
C PHE A 464 -1.46 22.85 19.07
N LEU A 465 -2.48 22.92 19.89
CA LEU A 465 -2.91 21.80 20.74
C LEU A 465 -3.41 20.60 19.95
N ILE A 466 -4.14 20.86 18.85
CA ILE A 466 -4.73 19.82 17.98
C ILE A 466 -3.95 19.57 16.71
N ALA A 467 -3.12 20.52 16.27
CA ALA A 467 -2.24 20.38 15.11
C ALA A 467 -0.91 19.73 15.51
N SER A 468 -0.40 18.85 14.64
CA SER A 468 0.93 18.27 14.76
C SER A 468 1.62 18.27 13.41
N SER A 469 2.94 18.48 13.38
CA SER A 469 3.73 18.52 12.14
C SER A 469 3.57 17.26 11.28
N VAL A 470 3.33 16.11 11.89
CA VAL A 470 3.17 14.82 11.19
C VAL A 470 1.91 14.75 10.32
N LEU A 471 0.94 15.64 10.56
CA LEU A 471 -0.30 15.73 9.76
C LEU A 471 -0.11 16.57 8.48
N PHE A 472 1.04 17.23 8.32
CA PHE A 472 1.34 18.16 7.23
C PHE A 472 2.55 17.70 6.41
N ASP A 473 2.60 18.14 5.14
CA ASP A 473 3.71 17.83 4.22
C ASP A 473 4.84 18.86 4.30
N ALA A 474 4.51 20.11 4.62
CA ALA A 474 5.47 21.21 4.72
C ALA A 474 5.00 22.26 5.73
N VAL A 475 5.92 23.13 6.13
CA VAL A 475 5.66 24.21 7.08
C VAL A 475 6.11 25.54 6.51
N TYR A 476 5.30 26.56 6.66
CA TYR A 476 5.66 27.93 6.41
C TYR A 476 5.53 28.76 7.69
N VAL A 477 6.57 29.51 8.02
CA VAL A 477 6.61 30.45 9.15
C VAL A 477 6.69 31.86 8.59
N PRO A 478 5.55 32.54 8.39
CA PRO A 478 5.52 33.94 7.94
C PRO A 478 6.17 34.85 8.97
N GLN A 479 6.40 36.09 8.60
CA GLN A 479 6.89 37.08 9.56
C GLN A 479 5.81 37.35 10.62
N ASN A 480 6.09 36.94 11.86
CA ASN A 480 5.26 37.23 13.03
C ASN A 480 5.95 38.37 13.84
N LYS A 481 5.21 39.41 14.19
CA LYS A 481 5.70 40.49 15.02
C LYS A 481 5.85 40.06 16.47
N ASN A 482 4.88 39.29 16.96
CA ASN A 482 4.83 38.73 18.30
C ASN A 482 5.23 37.24 18.26
N ASP A 483 5.57 36.70 19.41
CA ASP A 483 5.72 35.26 19.58
C ASP A 483 4.33 34.58 19.69
N PHE A 484 4.32 33.26 19.91
CA PHE A 484 3.08 32.47 20.01
C PHE A 484 2.50 32.42 21.43
N GLY A 485 3.00 33.25 22.35
CA GLY A 485 2.55 33.28 23.74
C GLY A 485 2.79 31.96 24.46
N ASP A 486 1.76 31.45 25.13
CA ASP A 486 1.82 30.17 25.86
C ASP A 486 2.10 28.98 24.93
N SER A 487 1.84 29.11 23.62
CA SER A 487 2.10 28.07 22.59
C SER A 487 3.49 28.15 21.96
N ASN A 488 4.44 28.89 22.55
CA ASN A 488 5.80 28.97 22.00
C ASN A 488 6.51 27.62 21.95
N ASN A 489 6.33 26.78 22.95
CA ASN A 489 6.97 25.46 23.00
C ASN A 489 6.39 24.53 21.93
N GLU A 490 5.08 24.53 21.77
CA GLU A 490 4.39 23.74 20.75
C GLU A 490 4.79 24.18 19.34
N ALA A 491 4.94 25.48 19.09
CA ALA A 491 5.42 26.00 17.81
C ALA A 491 6.89 25.58 17.53
N ILE A 492 7.76 25.64 18.54
CA ILE A 492 9.16 25.17 18.46
C ILE A 492 9.19 23.67 18.17
N ASP A 493 8.39 22.88 18.88
CA ASP A 493 8.32 21.43 18.68
C ASP A 493 7.78 21.08 17.30
N PHE A 494 6.77 21.80 16.81
CA PHE A 494 6.23 21.63 15.47
C PHE A 494 7.33 21.81 14.40
N ILE A 495 8.13 22.87 14.51
CA ILE A 495 9.22 23.16 13.58
C ILE A 495 10.34 22.12 13.72
N ASN A 496 10.71 21.76 14.95
CA ASN A 496 11.75 20.76 15.23
C ASN A 496 11.40 19.37 14.69
N GLU A 497 10.15 18.94 14.84
CA GLU A 497 9.68 17.69 14.27
C GLU A 497 9.67 17.71 12.75
N SER A 498 9.20 18.82 12.15
CA SER A 498 9.27 18.99 10.69
C SER A 498 10.71 18.89 10.18
N TYR A 499 11.66 19.48 10.90
CA TYR A 499 13.08 19.42 10.57
C TYR A 499 13.66 17.99 10.69
N ILE A 500 13.33 17.28 11.77
CA ILE A 500 13.78 15.89 12.00
C ILE A 500 13.21 14.95 10.93
N HIS A 501 11.99 15.21 10.47
CA HIS A 501 11.31 14.42 9.42
C HIS A 501 11.69 14.88 8.00
N CYS A 502 12.66 15.79 7.86
CA CYS A 502 13.16 16.31 6.58
C CYS A 502 12.06 16.94 5.70
N LYS A 503 11.03 17.54 6.31
CA LYS A 503 9.98 18.25 5.58
C LYS A 503 10.47 19.61 5.11
N PRO A 504 9.96 20.13 3.99
CA PRO A 504 10.23 21.51 3.58
C PRO A 504 9.76 22.51 4.64
N ILE A 505 10.62 23.44 5.00
CA ILE A 505 10.34 24.52 5.96
C ILE A 505 10.74 25.85 5.34
N ALA A 506 9.75 26.70 5.08
CA ALA A 506 9.98 28.05 4.61
C ALA A 506 9.84 29.06 5.76
N ILE A 507 10.77 30.01 5.87
CA ILE A 507 10.84 30.99 6.97
C ILE A 507 11.11 32.38 6.39
N ASP A 508 10.23 33.35 6.67
CA ASP A 508 10.43 34.72 6.23
C ASP A 508 11.52 35.41 7.02
N ASN A 509 11.53 35.25 8.32
CA ASN A 509 12.51 35.93 9.20
C ASN A 509 13.15 34.95 10.19
N PRO A 510 14.39 34.50 9.95
CA PRO A 510 15.08 33.56 10.83
C PRO A 510 15.44 34.14 12.20
N LYS A 511 15.31 35.48 12.39
CA LYS A 511 15.58 36.15 13.66
C LYS A 511 14.36 36.32 14.55
N GLN A 512 13.17 35.92 14.09
CA GLN A 512 11.96 36.01 14.93
C GLN A 512 12.02 35.06 16.15
N SER A 513 11.30 35.40 17.21
CA SER A 513 11.50 34.95 18.59
C SER A 513 11.67 33.47 18.82
N VAL A 514 10.91 32.62 18.09
CA VAL A 514 10.93 31.16 18.28
C VAL A 514 12.00 30.45 17.45
N ILE A 515 12.36 31.00 16.28
CA ILE A 515 13.26 30.35 15.32
C ILE A 515 14.65 30.08 15.88
N PRO A 516 15.32 31.02 16.58
CA PRO A 516 16.63 30.76 17.19
C PRO A 516 16.64 29.69 18.27
N LYS A 517 15.47 29.30 18.77
CA LYS A 517 15.29 28.25 19.78
C LYS A 517 15.06 26.87 19.16
N THR A 518 14.92 26.77 17.84
CA THR A 518 14.75 25.52 17.11
C THR A 518 16.08 24.78 16.91
N LYS A 519 16.01 23.51 16.52
CA LYS A 519 17.18 22.67 16.20
C LYS A 519 17.76 22.95 14.80
N ILE A 520 17.21 23.90 14.04
CA ILE A 520 17.67 24.21 12.68
C ILE A 520 19.04 24.86 12.75
N ASP A 521 20.04 24.29 12.08
CA ASP A 521 21.36 24.88 11.94
C ASP A 521 21.40 25.85 10.74
N PHE A 522 21.17 27.13 11.02
CA PHE A 522 21.22 28.20 10.02
C PHE A 522 22.64 28.54 9.53
N LYS A 523 23.68 28.00 10.15
CA LYS A 523 25.09 28.22 9.75
C LYS A 523 25.57 27.21 8.72
N ALA A 524 24.85 26.09 8.56
CA ALA A 524 25.17 25.10 7.53
C ALA A 524 24.99 25.73 6.14
N LYS A 525 26.06 25.73 5.33
CA LYS A 525 26.06 26.30 3.97
C LYS A 525 25.13 25.62 2.94
N GLN A 526 24.34 24.65 3.37
CA GLN A 526 23.53 23.78 2.54
C GLN A 526 22.05 23.76 2.95
N ASN A 527 21.52 24.81 3.60
CA ASN A 527 20.14 24.81 4.08
C ASN A 527 19.11 24.61 2.95
N ALA A 528 19.37 25.16 1.76
CA ALA A 528 18.48 24.95 0.60
C ALA A 528 18.42 23.47 0.17
N ASP A 529 19.54 22.74 0.22
CA ASP A 529 19.62 21.32 -0.13
C ASP A 529 18.96 20.42 0.93
N MET A 530 18.73 20.96 2.14
CA MET A 530 18.06 20.27 3.24
C MET A 530 16.56 20.60 3.35
N GLY A 531 15.98 21.29 2.37
CA GLY A 531 14.57 21.68 2.38
C GLY A 531 14.25 22.88 3.26
N ILE A 532 15.24 23.62 3.72
CA ILE A 532 15.06 24.88 4.46
C ILE A 532 15.14 26.05 3.48
N ILE A 533 14.09 26.85 3.40
CA ILE A 533 13.97 27.99 2.48
C ILE A 533 13.86 29.28 3.29
N LEU A 534 14.79 30.21 3.07
CA LEU A 534 14.80 31.51 3.71
C LEU A 534 14.50 32.62 2.69
N LYS A 535 13.61 33.53 3.02
CA LYS A 535 13.15 34.58 2.09
C LYS A 535 14.30 35.41 1.51
N TYR A 536 15.30 35.78 2.31
CA TYR A 536 16.47 36.57 1.85
C TYR A 536 17.35 35.83 0.83
N GLU A 537 17.32 34.49 0.78
CA GLU A 537 18.08 33.71 -0.21
C GLU A 537 17.40 33.69 -1.56
N LEU A 538 16.07 33.80 -1.59
CA LEU A 538 15.28 33.90 -2.82
C LEU A 538 15.46 35.26 -3.50
N GLU A 539 15.51 36.34 -2.75
CA GLU A 539 15.75 37.71 -3.26
C GLU A 539 17.13 37.86 -3.91
N ASN A 540 18.14 37.14 -3.41
CA ASN A 540 19.50 37.15 -3.98
C ASN A 540 19.68 36.24 -5.19
N LYS A 541 18.83 35.25 -5.41
CA LYS A 541 18.85 34.37 -6.61
C LYS A 541 18.14 34.98 -7.81
N THR A 542 17.24 35.96 -7.61
CA THR A 542 16.55 36.65 -8.70
C THR A 542 17.38 37.83 -9.24
N THR A 543 18.49 38.18 -8.61
CA THR A 543 19.40 39.26 -9.02
C THR A 543 20.75 38.78 -9.55
N SER A 544 20.96 37.46 -9.67
CA SER A 544 22.09 36.80 -10.30
C SER A 544 21.61 35.85 -11.39
#